data_d84e121734ccc5abbb689f8adfed0a03
#
_entry.id   d84e121734ccc5abbb689f8adfed0a03
#
_cell.length_a   1.000
_cell.length_b   1.000
_cell.length_c   1.000
_cell.angle_alpha   90.00
_cell.angle_beta   90.00
_cell.angle_gamma   90.00
#
_symmetry.space_group_name_H-M   'P 1'
#
loop_
_entity.id
_entity.type
_entity.pdbx_description
1 polymer ?
#
loop_
_entity_poly.entity_id
_entity_poly.type
_entity_poly.pdbx_seq_one_letter_code
_entity_poly.pdbx_strand_id
1 'polypeptide(L)'
;LCFPQVENLVGFRVTGKQLDLVETRDPAEPFVLFGVRACDARSFAILDRVFLSEPQDTYYAARRAHGTVVTLACTRPEETCFCQAFGVDPAQPQGDVSCWMDTAALYWQANTEKGEALTAKLSMLEDAGGEAVKAQQAQTRAILKKLPLASLDLSAVGAGKTKALFDRPEWKQLSESCLGCGTCTFVCPTCQCYDIKEFDSGKLVRRFRCWDSCMYSDFTKMSAGQPRPTQLERFRQRFMHKLVYFPDNNDGIFGCVGCGRC
;
A
#
# COMPACT_ATOMS: atom_id res chain seq x y z
N LEU A 1 -3.52 8.53 1.65
CA LEU A 1 -2.80 9.78 1.57
C LEU A 1 -2.21 10.02 0.18
N CYS A 2 -1.14 9.30 -0.24
CA CYS A 2 -0.62 9.46 -1.60
C CYS A 2 -1.60 8.94 -2.66
N PHE A 3 -2.39 7.93 -2.32
CA PHE A 3 -3.50 7.40 -3.12
C PHE A 3 -4.78 7.45 -2.27
N PRO A 4 -5.54 8.56 -2.28
CA PRO A 4 -6.73 8.74 -1.45
C PRO A 4 -7.91 7.91 -1.95
N GLN A 5 -8.88 7.67 -1.05
CA GLN A 5 -10.07 6.88 -1.36
C GLN A 5 -10.93 7.51 -2.47
N VAL A 6 -10.98 8.82 -2.52
CA VAL A 6 -11.66 9.59 -3.56
C VAL A 6 -10.76 10.75 -3.97
N GLU A 7 -10.65 11.00 -5.27
CA GLU A 7 -9.80 12.05 -5.82
C GLU A 7 -10.44 12.65 -7.07
N ASN A 8 -10.68 13.97 -7.04
CA ASN A 8 -11.15 14.70 -8.21
C ASN A 8 -10.06 14.75 -9.28
N LEU A 9 -10.41 14.42 -10.52
CA LEU A 9 -9.49 14.46 -11.65
C LEU A 9 -9.70 15.73 -12.49
N VAL A 10 -10.93 16.04 -12.82
CA VAL A 10 -11.28 17.22 -13.64
C VAL A 10 -12.74 17.59 -13.44
N GLY A 11 -13.06 18.86 -13.55
CA GLY A 11 -14.42 19.38 -13.60
C GLY A 11 -14.78 19.91 -14.98
N PHE A 12 -16.05 19.85 -15.31
CA PHE A 12 -16.61 20.38 -16.54
C PHE A 12 -17.83 21.25 -16.23
N ARG A 13 -17.86 22.45 -16.80
CA ARG A 13 -19.05 23.30 -16.78
C ARG A 13 -19.59 23.43 -18.19
N VAL A 14 -20.88 23.15 -18.35
CA VAL A 14 -21.55 23.27 -19.65
C VAL A 14 -22.46 24.50 -19.60
N THR A 15 -22.24 25.45 -20.50
CA THR A 15 -23.08 26.64 -20.65
C THR A 15 -23.52 26.74 -22.11
N GLY A 16 -24.75 26.30 -22.37
CA GLY A 16 -25.24 26.16 -23.72
C GLY A 16 -24.46 25.12 -24.54
N LYS A 17 -23.73 25.55 -25.57
CA LYS A 17 -22.85 24.69 -26.40
C LYS A 17 -21.36 24.78 -25.96
N GLN A 18 -21.02 25.60 -24.97
CA GLN A 18 -19.67 25.80 -24.51
C GLN A 18 -19.35 24.83 -23.37
N LEU A 19 -18.19 24.21 -23.44
CA LEU A 19 -17.63 23.33 -22.42
C LEU A 19 -16.37 23.99 -21.84
N ASP A 20 -16.43 24.35 -20.57
CA ASP A 20 -15.31 24.91 -19.83
C ASP A 20 -14.71 23.85 -18.90
N LEU A 21 -13.40 23.63 -19.00
CA LEU A 21 -12.67 22.80 -18.05
C LEU A 21 -12.44 23.58 -16.76
N VAL A 22 -12.69 22.94 -15.64
CA VAL A 22 -12.48 23.51 -14.30
C VAL A 22 -11.44 22.67 -13.59
N GLU A 23 -10.36 23.31 -13.12
CA GLU A 23 -9.39 22.63 -12.27
C GLU A 23 -10.06 22.27 -10.93
N THR A 24 -10.01 21.00 -10.58
CA THR A 24 -10.57 20.49 -9.33
C THR A 24 -9.52 19.74 -8.51
N ARG A 25 -8.26 19.79 -8.94
CA ARG A 25 -7.15 19.20 -8.21
C ARG A 25 -6.86 20.02 -6.97
N ASP A 26 -6.83 19.37 -5.83
CA ASP A 26 -6.30 19.98 -4.62
C ASP A 26 -4.79 20.16 -4.76
N PRO A 27 -4.23 21.33 -4.43
CA PRO A 27 -2.80 21.53 -4.44
C PRO A 27 -2.13 20.54 -3.48
N ALA A 28 -1.01 19.96 -3.91
CA ALA A 28 -0.24 19.10 -3.04
C ALA A 28 0.55 19.96 -2.05
N GLU A 29 0.19 19.91 -0.78
CA GLU A 29 0.90 20.58 0.29
C GLU A 29 1.88 19.64 1.00
N PRO A 30 2.99 20.17 1.56
CA PRO A 30 3.89 19.37 2.37
C PRO A 30 3.17 18.78 3.60
N PHE A 31 3.39 17.49 3.86
CA PHE A 31 2.83 16.81 5.02
C PHE A 31 3.81 15.80 5.61
N VAL A 32 3.61 15.46 6.86
CA VAL A 32 4.39 14.44 7.57
C VAL A 32 3.47 13.28 7.94
N LEU A 33 3.90 12.07 7.57
CA LEU A 33 3.29 10.82 8.03
C LEU A 33 4.09 10.28 9.20
N PHE A 34 3.53 10.35 10.40
CA PHE A 34 4.21 9.91 11.62
C PHE A 34 3.74 8.52 12.07
N GLY A 35 4.67 7.70 12.53
CA GLY A 35 4.38 6.38 13.10
C GLY A 35 4.09 5.28 12.07
N VAL A 36 4.56 5.47 10.83
CA VAL A 36 4.37 4.51 9.73
C VAL A 36 5.14 3.21 10.04
N ARG A 37 4.46 2.07 10.03
CA ARG A 37 5.11 0.76 10.24
C ARG A 37 5.98 0.39 9.04
N ALA A 38 7.00 -0.44 9.26
CA ALA A 38 7.91 -0.90 8.20
C ALA A 38 7.17 -1.54 7.00
N CYS A 39 6.12 -2.33 7.27
CA CYS A 39 5.29 -2.92 6.22
C CYS A 39 4.49 -1.87 5.42
N ASP A 40 4.00 -0.82 6.08
CA ASP A 40 3.31 0.29 5.41
C ASP A 40 4.30 1.16 4.62
N ALA A 41 5.49 1.42 5.15
CA ALA A 41 6.56 2.11 4.43
C ALA A 41 6.98 1.34 3.16
N ARG A 42 7.12 0.01 3.27
CA ARG A 42 7.41 -0.85 2.11
C ARG A 42 6.32 -0.77 1.04
N SER A 43 5.05 -0.54 1.42
CA SER A 43 3.95 -0.43 0.46
C SER A 43 4.09 0.76 -0.47
N PHE A 44 4.72 1.86 -0.05
CA PHE A 44 4.99 2.99 -0.94
C PHE A 44 5.87 2.58 -2.11
N ALA A 45 6.92 1.79 -1.88
CA ALA A 45 7.79 1.32 -2.96
C ALA A 45 7.04 0.41 -3.97
N ILE A 46 6.01 -0.30 -3.53
CA ILE A 46 5.15 -1.10 -4.41
C ILE A 46 4.21 -0.20 -5.21
N LEU A 47 3.60 0.79 -4.58
CA LEU A 47 2.72 1.75 -5.26
C LEU A 47 3.51 2.67 -6.20
N ASP A 48 4.73 3.05 -5.82
CA ASP A 48 5.63 3.84 -6.67
C ASP A 48 5.91 3.13 -8.01
N ARG A 49 6.10 1.79 -8.01
CA ARG A 49 6.25 1.01 -9.24
C ARG A 49 5.04 1.05 -10.16
N VAL A 50 3.85 1.23 -9.61
CA VAL A 50 2.60 1.30 -10.39
C VAL A 50 2.34 2.73 -10.87
N PHE A 51 2.42 3.70 -9.97
CA PHE A 51 1.95 5.05 -10.25
C PHE A 51 3.06 6.00 -10.78
N LEU A 52 4.33 5.67 -10.56
CA LEU A 52 5.44 6.46 -11.09
C LEU A 52 6.06 5.87 -12.38
N SER A 53 5.58 4.70 -12.86
CA SER A 53 5.94 4.18 -14.17
C SER A 53 5.28 5.00 -15.29
N GLU A 54 5.87 4.96 -16.50
CA GLU A 54 5.30 5.66 -17.65
C GLU A 54 4.05 4.97 -18.23
N PRO A 55 2.97 5.70 -18.49
CA PRO A 55 2.77 7.12 -18.20
C PRO A 55 2.52 7.39 -16.71
N GLN A 56 3.30 8.32 -16.15
CA GLN A 56 3.27 8.64 -14.73
C GLN A 56 1.93 9.22 -14.27
N ASP A 57 1.41 8.73 -13.13
CA ASP A 57 0.28 9.35 -12.43
C ASP A 57 0.72 10.62 -11.72
N THR A 58 0.42 11.76 -12.32
CA THR A 58 0.86 13.08 -11.80
C THR A 58 0.22 13.47 -10.47
N TYR A 59 -0.96 12.91 -10.13
CA TYR A 59 -1.63 13.16 -8.85
C TYR A 59 -0.92 12.41 -7.71
N TYR A 60 -0.61 11.14 -7.94
CA TYR A 60 0.17 10.34 -6.99
C TYR A 60 1.57 10.94 -6.82
N ALA A 61 2.26 11.23 -7.92
CA ALA A 61 3.62 11.78 -7.92
C ALA A 61 3.72 13.09 -7.12
N ALA A 62 2.78 14.01 -7.32
CA ALA A 62 2.75 15.27 -6.57
C ALA A 62 2.64 15.04 -5.06
N ARG A 63 1.71 14.19 -4.60
CA ARG A 63 1.57 13.89 -3.16
C ARG A 63 2.77 13.13 -2.62
N ARG A 64 3.29 12.17 -3.38
CA ARG A 64 4.46 11.39 -2.99
C ARG A 64 5.70 12.26 -2.79
N ALA A 65 5.87 13.26 -3.66
CA ALA A 65 6.97 14.23 -3.56
C ALA A 65 6.87 15.14 -2.32
N HIS A 66 5.64 15.52 -1.91
CA HIS A 66 5.42 16.43 -0.77
C HIS A 66 5.37 15.71 0.60
N GLY A 67 5.24 14.39 0.62
CA GLY A 67 5.21 13.61 1.85
C GLY A 67 6.58 13.39 2.46
N THR A 68 6.72 13.57 3.78
CA THR A 68 7.85 13.10 4.59
C THR A 68 7.38 11.95 5.45
N VAL A 69 8.07 10.81 5.39
CA VAL A 69 7.67 9.57 6.07
C VAL A 69 8.53 9.32 7.28
N VAL A 70 7.92 9.43 8.46
CA VAL A 70 8.53 9.08 9.75
C VAL A 70 8.06 7.69 10.15
N THR A 71 8.94 6.73 10.09
CA THR A 71 8.65 5.33 10.39
C THR A 71 8.87 5.02 11.85
N LEU A 72 8.13 4.06 12.38
CA LEU A 72 8.28 3.55 13.74
C LEU A 72 8.50 2.05 13.72
N ALA A 73 9.58 1.58 14.38
CA ALA A 73 9.87 0.17 14.57
C ALA A 73 8.69 -0.55 15.25
N CYS A 74 8.45 -1.78 14.83
CA CYS A 74 7.32 -2.54 15.30
C CYS A 74 7.62 -3.17 16.66
N THR A 75 6.85 -2.80 17.69
CA THR A 75 6.98 -3.36 19.05
C THR A 75 5.86 -4.34 19.39
N ARG A 76 4.75 -4.31 18.65
CA ARG A 76 3.55 -5.15 18.87
C ARG A 76 3.04 -5.67 17.51
N PRO A 77 3.63 -6.74 16.98
CA PRO A 77 3.07 -7.42 15.82
C PRO A 77 1.85 -8.25 16.24
N GLU A 78 0.91 -8.45 15.32
CA GLU A 78 -0.21 -9.37 15.47
C GLU A 78 0.22 -10.79 15.05
N GLU A 79 -0.53 -11.80 15.49
CA GLU A 79 -0.26 -13.21 15.15
C GLU A 79 -0.33 -13.49 13.64
N THR A 80 -1.11 -12.70 12.93
CA THR A 80 -1.27 -12.76 11.47
C THR A 80 -0.15 -12.08 10.69
N CYS A 81 0.81 -11.40 11.34
CA CYS A 81 1.92 -10.72 10.67
C CYS A 81 2.94 -11.71 10.12
N PHE A 82 3.39 -11.50 8.89
CA PHE A 82 4.43 -12.31 8.22
C PHE A 82 5.30 -11.46 7.27
N CYS A 83 5.50 -10.21 7.60
CA CYS A 83 6.22 -9.25 6.75
C CYS A 83 7.68 -9.64 6.51
N GLN A 84 8.30 -10.41 7.41
CA GLN A 84 9.66 -10.92 7.23
C GLN A 84 9.77 -11.87 6.01
N ALA A 85 8.71 -12.63 5.69
CA ALA A 85 8.67 -13.48 4.51
C ALA A 85 8.81 -12.68 3.19
N PHE A 86 8.46 -11.40 3.20
CA PHE A 86 8.59 -10.47 2.08
C PHE A 86 9.82 -9.55 2.19
N GLY A 87 10.79 -9.90 3.02
CA GLY A 87 12.04 -9.15 3.16
C GLY A 87 11.90 -7.79 3.89
N VAL A 88 10.83 -7.59 4.64
CA VAL A 88 10.66 -6.41 5.49
C VAL A 88 11.29 -6.66 6.85
N ASP A 89 12.20 -5.80 7.31
CA ASP A 89 12.70 -5.81 8.70
C ASP A 89 11.94 -4.81 9.56
N PRO A 90 10.98 -5.26 10.40
CA PRO A 90 10.22 -4.36 11.27
C PRO A 90 11.03 -3.74 12.40
N ALA A 91 12.24 -4.27 12.67
CA ALA A 91 13.16 -3.71 13.66
C ALA A 91 14.00 -2.56 13.09
N GLN A 92 14.13 -2.50 11.76
CA GLN A 92 14.86 -1.45 11.04
C GLN A 92 13.93 -0.83 9.96
N PRO A 93 12.92 -0.05 10.36
CA PRO A 93 11.98 0.53 9.42
C PRO A 93 12.68 1.55 8.52
N GLN A 94 12.34 1.54 7.25
CA GLN A 94 12.90 2.46 6.25
C GLN A 94 11.92 3.58 5.92
N GLY A 95 12.34 4.82 6.11
CA GLY A 95 11.59 6.03 5.79
C GLY A 95 12.54 7.22 5.69
N ASP A 96 12.01 8.42 5.54
CA ASP A 96 12.83 9.64 5.62
C ASP A 96 13.44 9.78 7.01
N VAL A 97 12.70 9.33 8.02
CA VAL A 97 13.16 9.19 9.40
C VAL A 97 12.79 7.81 9.91
N SER A 98 13.69 7.17 10.63
CA SER A 98 13.44 5.94 11.38
C SER A 98 13.36 6.23 12.87
N CYS A 99 12.33 5.68 13.53
CA CYS A 99 12.13 5.84 14.96
C CYS A 99 12.07 4.48 15.67
N TRP A 100 12.58 4.46 16.89
CA TRP A 100 12.42 3.39 17.86
C TRP A 100 11.91 3.99 19.16
N MET A 101 11.18 3.23 19.93
CA MET A 101 10.58 3.72 21.16
C MET A 101 10.66 2.67 22.25
N ASP A 102 11.09 3.09 23.43
CA ASP A 102 10.97 2.32 24.65
C ASP A 102 10.09 3.07 25.69
N THR A 103 10.17 2.70 26.95
CA THR A 103 9.42 3.34 28.03
C THR A 103 9.95 4.71 28.43
N ALA A 104 11.18 5.03 28.04
CA ALA A 104 11.89 6.25 28.46
C ALA A 104 11.92 7.31 27.35
N ALA A 105 12.10 6.90 26.09
CA ALA A 105 12.36 7.84 25.01
C ALA A 105 11.86 7.33 23.65
N LEU A 106 11.72 8.30 22.73
CA LEU A 106 11.60 8.07 21.29
C LEU A 106 12.96 8.39 20.65
N TYR A 107 13.57 7.38 20.04
CA TYR A 107 14.82 7.52 19.30
C TYR A 107 14.54 7.89 17.86
N TRP A 108 15.31 8.81 17.31
CA TRP A 108 15.08 9.43 16.02
C TRP A 108 16.34 9.39 15.18
N GLN A 109 16.25 8.93 13.94
CA GLN A 109 17.34 8.90 12.98
C GLN A 109 16.86 9.40 11.62
N ALA A 110 17.40 10.51 11.14
CA ALA A 110 17.18 10.98 9.77
C ALA A 110 17.96 10.10 8.79
N ASN A 111 17.32 9.77 7.64
CA ASN A 111 17.91 8.91 6.63
C ASN A 111 17.99 9.58 5.25
N THR A 112 17.26 10.67 5.03
CA THR A 112 17.20 11.40 3.76
C THR A 112 17.24 12.90 4.01
N GLU A 113 17.47 13.69 2.95
CA GLU A 113 17.43 15.16 3.02
C GLU A 113 16.12 15.68 3.60
N LYS A 114 14.97 15.04 3.29
CA LYS A 114 13.67 15.39 3.89
C LYS A 114 13.64 15.12 5.39
N GLY A 115 14.23 14.00 5.80
CA GLY A 115 14.38 13.65 7.21
C GLY A 115 15.27 14.64 7.96
N GLU A 116 16.39 15.04 7.37
CA GLU A 116 17.30 16.05 7.93
C GLU A 116 16.62 17.41 8.05
N ALA A 117 15.91 17.85 6.99
CA ALA A 117 15.18 19.11 6.99
C ALA A 117 14.04 19.15 8.04
N LEU A 118 13.40 17.99 8.30
CA LEU A 118 12.43 17.85 9.37
C LEU A 118 13.11 17.88 10.74
N THR A 119 14.21 17.15 10.90
CA THR A 119 15.00 17.08 12.14
C THR A 119 15.51 18.46 12.58
N ALA A 120 16.00 19.26 11.66
CA ALA A 120 16.48 20.62 11.93
C ALA A 120 15.41 21.57 12.55
N LYS A 121 14.12 21.22 12.42
CA LYS A 121 13.02 21.98 13.03
C LYS A 121 12.68 21.56 14.46
N LEU A 122 13.33 20.49 14.96
CA LEU A 122 13.07 19.91 16.28
C LEU A 122 14.18 20.30 17.26
N SER A 123 13.95 21.30 18.10
CA SER A 123 14.92 21.81 19.05
C SER A 123 15.09 20.95 20.33
N MET A 124 14.21 19.94 20.51
CA MET A 124 14.18 19.11 21.72
C MET A 124 15.00 17.81 21.60
N LEU A 125 15.64 17.58 20.46
CA LEU A 125 16.42 16.35 20.26
C LEU A 125 17.78 16.44 20.96
N GLU A 126 18.15 15.35 21.63
CA GLU A 126 19.43 15.18 22.30
C GLU A 126 20.18 14.00 21.68
N ASP A 127 21.50 14.03 21.73
CA ASP A 127 22.32 12.90 21.25
C ASP A 127 22.20 11.70 22.21
N ALA A 128 21.65 10.60 21.72
CA ALA A 128 21.25 9.47 22.56
C ALA A 128 22.20 8.25 22.47
N GLY A 129 23.14 8.25 21.56
CA GLY A 129 23.93 7.04 21.26
C GLY A 129 23.10 5.87 20.71
N GLY A 130 23.72 4.80 20.23
CA GLY A 130 23.06 3.72 19.49
C GLY A 130 22.64 2.49 20.30
N GLU A 131 23.04 2.37 21.57
CA GLU A 131 22.87 1.11 22.32
C GLU A 131 21.40 0.80 22.64
N ALA A 132 20.60 1.80 23.00
CA ALA A 132 19.17 1.63 23.27
C ALA A 132 18.42 1.21 22.00
N VAL A 133 18.78 1.75 20.83
CA VAL A 133 18.22 1.36 19.54
C VAL A 133 18.56 -0.11 19.23
N LYS A 134 19.80 -0.55 19.45
CA LYS A 134 20.20 -1.96 19.26
C LYS A 134 19.41 -2.90 20.17
N ALA A 135 19.21 -2.53 21.42
CA ALA A 135 18.41 -3.31 22.37
C ALA A 135 16.96 -3.44 21.89
N GLN A 136 16.35 -2.34 21.44
CA GLN A 136 14.99 -2.34 20.90
C GLN A 136 14.86 -3.19 19.62
N GLN A 137 15.84 -3.12 18.74
CA GLN A 137 15.90 -3.95 17.54
C GLN A 137 15.98 -5.44 17.86
N ALA A 138 16.82 -5.80 18.83
CA ALA A 138 16.97 -7.18 19.29
C ALA A 138 15.66 -7.71 19.90
N GLN A 139 14.99 -6.90 20.72
CA GLN A 139 13.67 -7.23 21.29
C GLN A 139 12.62 -7.47 20.20
N THR A 140 12.52 -6.57 19.24
CA THR A 140 11.60 -6.71 18.11
C THR A 140 11.84 -8.01 17.34
N ARG A 141 13.10 -8.31 16.99
CA ARG A 141 13.46 -9.55 16.29
C ARG A 141 13.15 -10.81 17.10
N ALA A 142 13.31 -10.76 18.43
CA ALA A 142 12.96 -11.87 19.31
C ALA A 142 11.44 -12.14 19.34
N ILE A 143 10.61 -11.10 19.33
CA ILE A 143 9.15 -11.21 19.24
C ILE A 143 8.74 -11.82 17.90
N LEU A 144 9.28 -11.31 16.79
CA LEU A 144 8.93 -11.73 15.44
C LEU A 144 9.22 -13.21 15.18
N LYS A 145 10.29 -13.76 15.75
CA LYS A 145 10.65 -15.19 15.65
C LYS A 145 9.60 -16.12 16.27
N LYS A 146 8.76 -15.62 17.17
CA LYS A 146 7.71 -16.39 17.86
C LYS A 146 6.36 -16.36 17.15
N LEU A 147 6.23 -15.57 16.08
CA LEU A 147 4.98 -15.48 15.33
C LEU A 147 4.68 -16.79 14.58
N PRO A 148 3.39 -17.20 14.47
CA PRO A 148 3.00 -18.44 13.80
C PRO A 148 3.49 -18.55 12.35
N LEU A 149 3.58 -17.43 11.64
CA LEU A 149 3.99 -17.34 10.24
C LEU A 149 5.45 -16.85 10.07
N ALA A 150 6.27 -16.90 11.10
CA ALA A 150 7.66 -16.39 11.06
C ALA A 150 8.54 -17.12 10.04
N SER A 151 8.25 -18.40 9.77
CA SER A 151 9.00 -19.27 8.85
C SER A 151 8.20 -19.61 7.58
N LEU A 152 7.26 -18.74 7.17
CA LEU A 152 6.45 -18.98 5.97
C LEU A 152 7.36 -19.06 4.73
N ASP A 153 7.28 -20.21 4.03
CA ASP A 153 7.99 -20.44 2.77
C ASP A 153 7.19 -19.89 1.59
N LEU A 154 7.80 -19.03 0.81
CA LEU A 154 7.24 -18.45 -0.41
C LEU A 154 7.74 -19.13 -1.70
N SER A 155 8.50 -20.22 -1.63
CA SER A 155 9.09 -20.90 -2.80
C SER A 155 8.05 -21.38 -3.82
N ALA A 156 6.83 -21.67 -3.35
CA ALA A 156 5.71 -22.10 -4.21
C ALA A 156 5.10 -20.96 -5.04
N VAL A 157 5.34 -19.70 -4.69
CA VAL A 157 4.79 -18.50 -5.37
C VAL A 157 5.93 -17.65 -5.95
N GLY A 158 5.59 -16.62 -6.70
CA GLY A 158 6.57 -15.72 -7.33
C GLY A 158 6.46 -15.71 -8.84
N ALA A 159 7.39 -15.02 -9.49
CA ALA A 159 7.46 -14.91 -10.94
C ALA A 159 7.56 -16.29 -11.64
N GLY A 160 6.93 -16.41 -12.80
CA GLY A 160 6.93 -17.64 -13.60
C GLY A 160 6.01 -18.75 -13.11
N LYS A 161 5.25 -18.55 -12.03
CA LYS A 161 4.42 -19.59 -11.42
C LYS A 161 2.97 -19.63 -11.91
N THR A 162 2.58 -18.80 -12.88
CA THR A 162 1.19 -18.68 -13.36
C THR A 162 0.63 -20.04 -13.78
N LYS A 163 1.33 -20.79 -14.64
CA LYS A 163 0.90 -22.12 -15.11
C LYS A 163 0.68 -23.12 -13.98
N ALA A 164 1.56 -23.10 -12.99
CA ALA A 164 1.54 -24.05 -11.88
C ALA A 164 0.42 -23.78 -10.87
N LEU A 165 -0.04 -22.54 -10.77
CA LEU A 165 -0.95 -22.10 -9.70
C LEU A 165 -2.36 -21.76 -10.18
N PHE A 166 -2.54 -21.35 -11.45
CA PHE A 166 -3.81 -20.81 -11.91
C PHE A 166 -4.97 -21.80 -11.82
N ASP A 167 -4.76 -23.06 -12.25
CA ASP A 167 -5.79 -24.10 -12.30
C ASP A 167 -5.78 -25.06 -11.10
N ARG A 168 -5.13 -24.65 -10.00
CA ARG A 168 -5.10 -25.46 -8.78
C ARG A 168 -6.49 -25.66 -8.21
N PRO A 169 -6.90 -26.91 -7.90
CA PRO A 169 -8.23 -27.20 -7.36
C PRO A 169 -8.46 -26.58 -5.97
N GLU A 170 -7.40 -26.32 -5.22
CA GLU A 170 -7.46 -25.71 -3.89
C GLU A 170 -8.11 -24.35 -3.88
N TRP A 171 -8.13 -23.60 -5.00
CA TRP A 171 -8.81 -22.32 -5.09
C TRP A 171 -10.30 -22.41 -4.76
N LYS A 172 -10.93 -23.53 -5.11
CA LYS A 172 -12.34 -23.76 -4.79
C LYS A 172 -12.54 -23.77 -3.27
N GLN A 173 -11.82 -24.62 -2.55
CA GLN A 173 -11.91 -24.72 -1.10
C GLN A 173 -11.55 -23.41 -0.39
N LEU A 174 -10.45 -22.76 -0.81
CA LEU A 174 -9.99 -21.51 -0.23
C LEU A 174 -10.98 -20.36 -0.43
N SER A 175 -11.76 -20.36 -1.49
CA SER A 175 -12.74 -19.32 -1.78
C SER A 175 -14.11 -19.52 -1.12
N GLU A 176 -14.41 -20.70 -0.59
CA GLU A 176 -15.74 -21.05 -0.04
C GLU A 176 -16.15 -20.16 1.14
N SER A 177 -15.20 -19.76 1.99
CA SER A 177 -15.46 -18.88 3.12
C SER A 177 -15.50 -17.38 2.75
N CYS A 178 -15.21 -17.04 1.51
CA CYS A 178 -15.12 -15.65 1.07
C CYS A 178 -16.50 -15.07 0.78
N LEU A 179 -16.90 -14.05 1.53
CA LEU A 179 -18.18 -13.35 1.37
C LEU A 179 -18.19 -12.30 0.24
N GLY A 180 -17.04 -12.04 -0.40
CA GLY A 180 -16.93 -11.00 -1.43
C GLY A 180 -17.07 -9.56 -0.91
N CYS A 181 -16.90 -9.32 0.39
CA CYS A 181 -17.12 -8.02 1.02
C CYS A 181 -16.09 -6.94 0.66
N GLY A 182 -14.95 -7.29 0.02
CA GLY A 182 -13.93 -6.35 -0.38
C GLY A 182 -13.03 -5.80 0.74
N THR A 183 -13.31 -6.06 2.02
CA THR A 183 -12.55 -5.56 3.17
C THR A 183 -11.05 -5.79 3.01
N CYS A 184 -10.66 -6.99 2.59
CA CYS A 184 -9.26 -7.35 2.33
C CYS A 184 -8.56 -6.44 1.31
N THR A 185 -9.28 -5.77 0.41
CA THR A 185 -8.74 -4.79 -0.53
C THR A 185 -8.60 -3.43 0.12
N PHE A 186 -9.61 -2.99 0.87
CA PHE A 186 -9.63 -1.66 1.49
C PHE A 186 -8.68 -1.51 2.69
N VAL A 187 -8.36 -2.59 3.40
CA VAL A 187 -7.35 -2.57 4.48
C VAL A 187 -5.93 -2.80 3.98
N CYS A 188 -5.76 -3.16 2.72
CA CYS A 188 -4.46 -3.52 2.17
C CYS A 188 -3.68 -2.28 1.70
N PRO A 189 -2.46 -2.04 2.23
CA PRO A 189 -1.68 -0.86 1.88
C PRO A 189 -1.10 -0.90 0.45
N THR A 190 -1.14 -2.07 -0.21
CA THR A 190 -0.62 -2.26 -1.57
C THR A 190 -1.72 -2.48 -2.62
N CYS A 191 -3.01 -2.36 -2.26
CA CYS A 191 -4.07 -2.42 -3.25
C CYS A 191 -4.25 -1.07 -3.94
N GLN A 192 -4.38 -1.12 -5.27
CA GLN A 192 -4.46 0.06 -6.13
C GLN A 192 -5.65 0.01 -7.09
N CYS A 193 -6.61 -0.89 -6.87
CA CYS A 193 -7.84 -0.95 -7.67
C CYS A 193 -8.65 0.34 -7.49
N TYR A 194 -9.06 0.96 -8.58
CA TYR A 194 -9.92 2.14 -8.59
C TYR A 194 -10.88 2.08 -9.78
N ASP A 195 -11.94 2.86 -9.67
CA ASP A 195 -12.89 3.14 -10.73
C ASP A 195 -12.92 4.64 -11.01
N ILE A 196 -13.23 5.02 -12.25
CA ILE A 196 -13.42 6.42 -12.67
C ILE A 196 -14.90 6.65 -12.85
N LYS A 197 -15.43 7.61 -12.10
CA LYS A 197 -16.85 7.97 -12.08
C LYS A 197 -17.07 9.43 -12.41
N GLU A 198 -18.30 9.72 -12.79
CA GLU A 198 -18.77 11.08 -12.98
C GLU A 198 -19.95 11.37 -12.06
N PHE A 199 -19.98 12.59 -11.55
CA PHE A 199 -21.10 13.11 -10.79
C PHE A 199 -21.50 14.46 -11.34
N ASP A 200 -22.76 14.58 -11.79
CA ASP A 200 -23.35 15.81 -12.27
C ASP A 200 -24.20 16.45 -11.17
N SER A 201 -23.82 17.65 -10.75
CA SER A 201 -24.56 18.46 -9.79
C SER A 201 -25.56 19.42 -10.45
N GLY A 202 -25.72 19.38 -11.76
CA GLY A 202 -26.48 20.33 -12.57
C GLY A 202 -25.75 21.67 -12.83
N LYS A 203 -24.70 21.99 -12.05
CA LYS A 203 -23.86 23.19 -12.21
C LYS A 203 -22.45 22.84 -12.66
N LEU A 204 -21.97 21.69 -12.27
CA LEU A 204 -20.62 21.20 -12.54
C LEU A 204 -20.65 19.69 -12.61
N VAL A 205 -20.15 19.13 -13.69
CA VAL A 205 -19.85 17.69 -13.79
C VAL A 205 -18.43 17.49 -13.25
N ARG A 206 -18.25 16.56 -12.33
CA ARG A 206 -16.95 16.18 -11.78
C ARG A 206 -16.62 14.76 -12.19
N ARG A 207 -15.46 14.56 -12.79
CA ARG A 207 -14.86 13.25 -12.98
C ARG A 207 -13.89 13.01 -11.84
N PHE A 208 -14.02 11.88 -11.19
CA PHE A 208 -13.19 11.50 -10.05
C PHE A 208 -12.82 10.01 -10.11
N ARG A 209 -11.71 9.65 -9.51
CA ARG A 209 -11.43 8.25 -9.22
C ARG A 209 -11.79 7.94 -7.76
N CYS A 210 -12.25 6.72 -7.53
CA CYS A 210 -12.47 6.20 -6.18
C CYS A 210 -11.94 4.78 -6.07
N TRP A 211 -11.52 4.39 -4.86
CA TRP A 211 -11.09 3.02 -4.62
C TRP A 211 -12.18 2.04 -5.00
N ASP A 212 -11.76 0.92 -5.58
CA ASP A 212 -12.62 -0.21 -5.91
C ASP A 212 -11.95 -1.52 -5.47
N SER A 213 -12.59 -2.63 -5.70
CA SER A 213 -12.12 -3.93 -5.25
C SER A 213 -12.20 -4.98 -6.35
N CYS A 214 -11.07 -5.64 -6.61
CA CYS A 214 -11.04 -6.82 -7.50
C CYS A 214 -11.88 -8.00 -6.96
N MET A 215 -12.40 -7.89 -5.73
CA MET A 215 -13.33 -8.87 -5.13
C MET A 215 -14.79 -8.60 -5.49
N TYR A 216 -15.11 -7.42 -6.05
CA TYR A 216 -16.48 -7.09 -6.47
C TYR A 216 -16.78 -7.62 -7.87
N SER A 217 -18.06 -8.02 -8.07
CA SER A 217 -18.52 -8.58 -9.34
C SER A 217 -18.40 -7.58 -10.49
N ASP A 218 -18.66 -6.31 -10.23
CA ASP A 218 -18.75 -5.30 -11.27
C ASP A 218 -17.39 -4.69 -11.67
N PHE A 219 -16.35 -4.90 -10.85
CA PHE A 219 -15.01 -4.33 -11.10
C PHE A 219 -14.42 -4.72 -12.45
N THR A 220 -14.69 -5.95 -12.94
CA THR A 220 -14.19 -6.44 -14.23
C THR A 220 -15.26 -6.66 -15.26
N LYS A 221 -16.49 -6.20 -14.98
CA LYS A 221 -17.60 -6.32 -15.91
C LYS A 221 -17.41 -5.39 -17.11
N MET A 222 -17.51 -5.95 -18.28
CA MET A 222 -17.39 -5.25 -19.56
C MET A 222 -18.66 -5.43 -20.38
N SER A 223 -18.88 -4.59 -21.40
CA SER A 223 -19.99 -4.76 -22.34
C SER A 223 -19.97 -6.11 -23.05
N ALA A 224 -18.79 -6.66 -23.30
CA ALA A 224 -18.59 -7.96 -23.96
C ALA A 224 -18.71 -9.18 -23.02
N GLY A 225 -18.81 -8.98 -21.71
CA GLY A 225 -18.92 -10.08 -20.74
C GLY A 225 -18.24 -9.84 -19.40
N GLN A 226 -18.23 -10.87 -18.56
CA GLN A 226 -17.58 -10.86 -17.24
C GLN A 226 -16.52 -11.95 -17.17
N PRO A 227 -15.21 -11.59 -17.17
CA PRO A 227 -14.13 -12.59 -17.12
C PRO A 227 -13.99 -13.28 -15.75
N ARG A 228 -14.61 -12.74 -14.70
CA ARG A 228 -14.58 -13.27 -13.32
C ARG A 228 -15.98 -13.40 -12.75
N PRO A 229 -16.81 -14.32 -13.29
CA PRO A 229 -18.24 -14.39 -12.99
C PRO A 229 -18.52 -14.86 -11.55
N THR A 230 -17.66 -15.69 -10.96
CA THR A 230 -17.87 -16.25 -9.63
C THR A 230 -16.87 -15.74 -8.59
N GLN A 231 -17.13 -15.99 -7.32
CA GLN A 231 -16.27 -15.60 -6.21
C GLN A 231 -14.91 -16.30 -6.28
N LEU A 232 -14.86 -17.52 -6.82
CA LEU A 232 -13.61 -18.27 -6.99
C LEU A 232 -12.60 -17.50 -7.85
N GLU A 233 -13.02 -17.02 -9.03
CA GLU A 233 -12.12 -16.31 -9.94
C GLU A 233 -11.64 -14.99 -9.32
N ARG A 234 -12.51 -14.27 -8.61
CA ARG A 234 -12.16 -13.01 -7.94
C ARG A 234 -11.20 -13.24 -6.79
N PHE A 235 -11.44 -14.28 -5.98
CA PHE A 235 -10.55 -14.69 -4.89
C PHE A 235 -9.17 -15.09 -5.44
N ARG A 236 -9.14 -16.01 -6.40
CA ARG A 236 -7.90 -16.43 -7.08
C ARG A 236 -7.14 -15.22 -7.64
N GLN A 237 -7.82 -14.32 -8.35
CA GLN A 237 -7.21 -13.13 -8.92
C GLN A 237 -6.49 -12.28 -7.88
N ARG A 238 -7.08 -12.08 -6.71
CA ARG A 238 -6.45 -11.30 -5.66
C ARG A 238 -5.09 -11.84 -5.25
N PHE A 239 -5.02 -13.14 -4.99
CA PHE A 239 -3.78 -13.78 -4.55
C PHE A 239 -2.79 -13.94 -5.70
N MET A 240 -3.25 -14.36 -6.86
CA MET A 240 -2.40 -14.46 -8.06
C MET A 240 -1.80 -13.11 -8.42
N HIS A 241 -2.57 -12.02 -8.34
CA HIS A 241 -2.04 -10.69 -8.61
C HIS A 241 -0.88 -10.34 -7.67
N LYS A 242 -1.04 -10.52 -6.37
CA LYS A 242 -0.02 -10.13 -5.40
C LYS A 242 1.21 -11.02 -5.37
N LEU A 243 1.01 -12.31 -5.62
CA LEU A 243 2.03 -13.32 -5.37
C LEU A 243 2.66 -13.89 -6.65
N VAL A 244 2.06 -13.62 -7.81
CA VAL A 244 2.54 -14.15 -9.10
C VAL A 244 2.61 -13.05 -10.16
N TYR A 245 1.49 -12.42 -10.54
CA TYR A 245 1.47 -11.48 -11.65
C TYR A 245 2.23 -10.19 -11.37
N PHE A 246 2.18 -9.69 -10.14
CA PHE A 246 2.96 -8.51 -9.77
C PHE A 246 4.47 -8.81 -9.81
N PRO A 247 4.97 -9.91 -9.21
CA PRO A 247 6.36 -10.35 -9.39
C PRO A 247 6.78 -10.56 -10.84
N ASP A 248 5.91 -11.13 -11.69
CA ASP A 248 6.22 -11.32 -13.12
C ASP A 248 6.55 -10.01 -13.84
N ASN A 249 5.90 -8.91 -13.44
CA ASN A 249 6.02 -7.61 -14.09
C ASN A 249 6.86 -6.58 -13.30
N ASN A 250 7.43 -6.98 -12.15
CA ASN A 250 8.12 -6.06 -11.24
C ASN A 250 9.39 -6.69 -10.62
N ASP A 251 10.25 -7.27 -11.46
CA ASP A 251 11.57 -7.80 -11.08
C ASP A 251 11.53 -8.80 -9.91
N GLY A 252 10.48 -9.61 -9.84
CA GLY A 252 10.28 -10.60 -8.78
C GLY A 252 9.78 -10.02 -7.45
N ILE A 253 9.51 -8.71 -7.37
CA ILE A 253 9.00 -8.08 -6.15
C ILE A 253 7.54 -8.46 -5.95
N PHE A 254 7.19 -8.93 -4.76
CA PHE A 254 5.81 -9.27 -4.41
C PHE A 254 4.93 -8.03 -4.23
N GLY A 255 3.68 -8.09 -4.68
CA GLY A 255 2.64 -7.09 -4.41
C GLY A 255 2.03 -7.18 -3.01
N CYS A 256 2.65 -7.94 -2.11
CA CYS A 256 2.27 -8.11 -0.72
C CYS A 256 3.43 -7.72 0.20
N VAL A 257 3.11 -7.20 1.38
CA VAL A 257 4.10 -6.81 2.42
C VAL A 257 3.94 -7.62 3.70
N GLY A 258 3.10 -8.64 3.73
CA GLY A 258 2.90 -9.51 4.88
C GLY A 258 2.40 -8.81 6.15
N CYS A 259 1.62 -7.75 6.02
CA CYS A 259 1.15 -6.93 7.15
C CYS A 259 0.06 -7.60 8.02
N GLY A 260 -0.50 -8.74 7.59
CA GLY A 260 -1.47 -9.53 8.36
C GLY A 260 -2.91 -8.99 8.43
N ARG A 261 -3.24 -7.85 7.77
CA ARG A 261 -4.57 -7.21 7.90
C ARG A 261 -5.69 -7.94 7.14
N CYS A 262 -5.37 -8.71 6.13
CA CYS A 262 -6.35 -9.45 5.33
C CYS A 262 -6.25 -10.93 5.57
#